data_62aa505c9f5abf5bfc2c631ceacdf474
#
_entry.id   62aa505c9f5abf5bfc2c631ceacdf474
#
_cell.length_a   1.000
_cell.length_b   1.000
_cell.length_c   1.000
_cell.angle_alpha   90.00
_cell.angle_beta   90.00
_cell.angle_gamma   90.00
#
_symmetry.space_group_name_H-M   'P 1'
#
loop_
_entity.id
_entity.type
_entity.pdbx_description
1 polymer ?
#
loop_
_entity_poly.entity_id
_entity_poly.type
_entity_poly.pdbx_seq_one_letter_code
_entity_poly.pdbx_strand_id
1 'polypeptide(L)'
;MKPMRRLLFLCALPCLLTADDHWVKFTGGPYEVLSDAGARAGREALVRFEEFRHALGQIVGENDLQTPLPVRIFVFKNSKGWTAPAPITEGRDRYAIVLAEKGSVTPAINAELARLFLKSNTAQMPPAFEHGLVAFFSTLEVNGIRITAGAPPPQPDLDWARIHLLVADPEYFGKIRVLLYNLRKGVADDPAYRNAFGKSAAEVEAQAKRHFEAGNFQTTSLSSRPMSEGDFPERSISETDVRLARADLLAGSQSAAEYEYLLKAHAKVPEAEEGLGLLALRDHRTAEAFRHFGDAVQAGTSSARCYIEYARLEPDNEKATEALLHAAGINPKLDEPFAMMAQRDTDPLKRTAHWKAAAERNPRNAAYWKALAEAYLADHNYGAAATAWKSGEQAATDPAEREQMHQARLTIEQQRLDYEEAEKRREAAEKAREIDRLKAEARAELHSAEAKFSDGKANPDEKAVPWWEGPKPTGRVQGNLKQVDCLGKQARLVVEDPEHKVVKLLVVDPAQIVFIGGGQKATLGCGVQKPRPVTIEYFPKPNTKLATVGEVATIEFQ
;
A
#
# COMPACT_ATOMS: atom_id res chain seq x y z
N MET A 1 -78.55 23.82 65.48
CA MET A 1 -77.59 22.79 65.04
C MET A 1 -77.66 22.79 63.51
N LYS A 2 -76.58 23.37 62.85
CA LYS A 2 -76.45 23.37 61.39
C LYS A 2 -75.36 22.36 61.03
N PRO A 3 -75.48 21.51 60.01
CA PRO A 3 -74.48 20.57 59.62
C PRO A 3 -73.43 21.27 58.71
N MET A 4 -72.22 21.06 59.06
CA MET A 4 -71.06 21.58 58.34
C MET A 4 -70.72 20.72 57.12
N ARG A 5 -70.92 21.26 55.90
CA ARG A 5 -70.57 20.62 54.62
C ARG A 5 -69.03 20.64 54.51
N ARG A 6 -68.42 19.45 54.51
CA ARG A 6 -67.02 19.25 54.14
C ARG A 6 -66.90 19.30 52.59
N LEU A 7 -66.27 20.36 52.11
CA LEU A 7 -65.81 20.45 50.70
C LEU A 7 -64.59 19.54 50.54
N LEU A 8 -64.72 18.50 49.79
CA LEU A 8 -63.57 17.73 49.29
C LEU A 8 -62.96 18.51 48.15
N PHE A 9 -61.74 19.08 48.36
CA PHE A 9 -60.88 19.58 47.30
C PHE A 9 -60.23 18.40 46.59
N LEU A 10 -60.71 18.03 45.41
CA LEU A 10 -59.99 17.16 44.46
C LEU A 10 -58.81 17.99 43.91
N CYS A 11 -57.62 17.72 44.43
CA CYS A 11 -56.37 18.14 43.77
C CYS A 11 -56.27 17.32 42.47
N ALA A 12 -56.68 17.91 41.35
CA ALA A 12 -56.25 17.44 40.03
C ALA A 12 -54.74 17.75 39.90
N LEU A 13 -53.91 16.76 40.17
CA LEU A 13 -52.51 16.81 39.70
C LEU A 13 -52.60 16.88 38.15
N PRO A 14 -51.98 17.91 37.53
CA PRO A 14 -51.78 17.82 36.10
C PRO A 14 -50.78 16.66 35.89
N CYS A 15 -51.22 15.58 35.30
CA CYS A 15 -50.32 14.67 34.59
C CYS A 15 -49.60 15.50 33.56
N LEU A 16 -48.38 15.94 33.92
CA LEU A 16 -47.41 16.31 32.93
C LEU A 16 -47.16 15.04 32.09
N LEU A 17 -47.95 14.90 31.02
CA LEU A 17 -47.58 14.08 29.89
C LEU A 17 -46.20 14.61 29.45
N THR A 18 -45.15 14.00 29.94
CA THR A 18 -43.85 14.11 29.25
C THR A 18 -44.14 13.58 27.87
N ALA A 19 -44.18 14.49 26.90
CA ALA A 19 -44.18 14.08 25.50
C ALA A 19 -42.95 13.16 25.36
N ASP A 20 -43.21 11.88 25.16
CA ASP A 20 -42.17 10.91 24.84
C ASP A 20 -41.45 11.48 23.63
N ASP A 21 -40.18 11.85 23.81
CA ASP A 21 -39.34 12.30 22.71
C ASP A 21 -39.24 11.14 21.73
N HIS A 22 -40.05 11.18 20.68
CA HIS A 22 -40.09 10.10 19.69
C HIS A 22 -38.86 10.22 18.80
N TRP A 23 -37.84 9.45 19.13
CA TRP A 23 -36.62 9.36 18.34
C TRP A 23 -36.81 8.44 17.13
N VAL A 24 -36.32 8.89 15.99
CA VAL A 24 -36.30 8.14 14.73
C VAL A 24 -34.84 8.00 14.23
N LYS A 25 -34.60 6.90 13.55
CA LYS A 25 -33.28 6.54 13.02
C LYS A 25 -33.33 6.36 11.51
N PHE A 26 -32.33 6.92 10.82
CA PHE A 26 -32.10 6.72 9.39
C PHE A 26 -30.66 6.24 9.18
N THR A 27 -30.42 5.44 8.15
CA THR A 27 -29.09 4.96 7.79
C THR A 27 -28.87 5.07 6.29
N GLY A 28 -27.69 5.52 5.87
CA GLY A 28 -27.27 5.58 4.46
C GLY A 28 -25.77 5.77 4.35
N GLY A 29 -25.10 5.00 3.48
CA GLY A 29 -23.65 5.00 3.37
C GLY A 29 -22.97 4.83 4.73
N PRO A 30 -22.01 5.70 5.07
CA PRO A 30 -21.35 5.67 6.37
C PRO A 30 -22.14 6.37 7.49
N TYR A 31 -23.35 6.88 7.20
CA TYR A 31 -24.11 7.74 8.11
C TYR A 31 -25.22 7.01 8.86
N GLU A 32 -25.39 7.39 10.10
CA GLU A 32 -26.53 7.09 10.96
C GLU A 32 -27.08 8.40 11.50
N VAL A 33 -28.32 8.73 11.18
CA VAL A 33 -29.01 9.94 11.70
C VAL A 33 -29.97 9.55 12.80
N LEU A 34 -29.86 10.21 13.95
CA LEU A 34 -30.81 10.14 15.07
C LEU A 34 -31.52 11.49 15.20
N SER A 35 -32.84 11.49 15.17
CA SER A 35 -33.65 12.71 15.21
C SER A 35 -34.78 12.62 16.21
N ASP A 36 -34.88 13.61 17.11
CA ASP A 36 -36.08 13.93 17.90
C ASP A 36 -36.89 15.11 17.29
N ALA A 37 -36.32 15.71 16.21
CA ALA A 37 -36.99 16.78 15.44
C ALA A 37 -37.99 16.22 14.39
N GLY A 38 -38.21 14.92 14.39
CA GLY A 38 -39.12 14.20 13.50
C GLY A 38 -38.47 13.60 12.27
N ALA A 39 -39.19 12.74 11.57
CA ALA A 39 -38.70 11.94 10.45
C ALA A 39 -38.24 12.79 9.26
N ARG A 40 -38.92 13.87 8.95
CA ARG A 40 -38.60 14.76 7.83
C ARG A 40 -37.22 15.42 8.05
N ALA A 41 -36.97 15.99 9.23
CA ALA A 41 -35.71 16.64 9.54
C ALA A 41 -34.54 15.66 9.52
N GLY A 42 -34.71 14.45 10.05
CA GLY A 42 -33.72 13.39 10.02
C GLY A 42 -33.36 12.94 8.61
N ARG A 43 -34.37 12.76 7.75
CA ARG A 43 -34.16 12.33 6.35
C ARG A 43 -33.50 13.45 5.52
N GLU A 44 -33.95 14.71 5.67
CA GLU A 44 -33.33 15.86 5.00
C GLU A 44 -31.85 16.01 5.39
N ALA A 45 -31.52 15.77 6.65
CA ALA A 45 -30.12 15.76 7.09
C ALA A 45 -29.32 14.64 6.39
N LEU A 46 -29.82 13.41 6.38
CA LEU A 46 -29.14 12.28 5.74
C LEU A 46 -28.90 12.55 4.25
N VAL A 47 -29.92 13.00 3.52
CA VAL A 47 -29.80 13.35 2.09
C VAL A 47 -28.69 14.39 1.87
N ARG A 48 -28.64 15.42 2.71
CA ARG A 48 -27.62 16.49 2.61
C ARG A 48 -26.20 15.96 2.78
N PHE A 49 -25.97 15.06 3.73
CA PHE A 49 -24.67 14.44 3.95
C PHE A 49 -24.28 13.44 2.85
N GLU A 50 -25.24 12.69 2.32
CA GLU A 50 -25.03 11.80 1.17
C GLU A 50 -24.69 12.60 -0.11
N GLU A 51 -25.36 13.73 -0.36
CA GLU A 51 -25.04 14.61 -1.48
C GLU A 51 -23.67 15.26 -1.31
N PHE A 52 -23.30 15.65 -0.09
CA PHE A 52 -21.93 16.13 0.18
C PHE A 52 -20.89 15.04 -0.16
N ARG A 53 -21.11 13.80 0.31
CA ARG A 53 -20.23 12.66 0.04
C ARG A 53 -20.12 12.39 -1.47
N HIS A 54 -21.23 12.44 -2.17
CA HIS A 54 -21.29 12.25 -3.61
C HIS A 54 -20.52 13.37 -4.36
N ALA A 55 -20.72 14.64 -4.00
CA ALA A 55 -20.04 15.78 -4.59
C ALA A 55 -18.51 15.69 -4.43
N LEU A 56 -18.05 15.35 -3.22
CA LEU A 56 -16.63 15.15 -2.97
C LEU A 56 -16.09 13.98 -3.79
N GLY A 57 -16.83 12.87 -3.86
CA GLY A 57 -16.47 11.68 -4.62
C GLY A 57 -16.27 11.96 -6.12
N GLN A 58 -17.13 12.80 -6.71
CA GLN A 58 -16.99 13.22 -8.12
C GLN A 58 -15.65 13.93 -8.38
N ILE A 59 -15.19 14.76 -7.43
CA ILE A 59 -13.97 15.54 -7.58
C ILE A 59 -12.72 14.65 -7.37
N VAL A 60 -12.74 13.77 -6.36
CA VAL A 60 -11.60 12.90 -6.07
C VAL A 60 -11.54 11.65 -6.96
N GLY A 61 -12.62 11.36 -7.70
CA GLY A 61 -12.70 10.19 -8.60
C GLY A 61 -13.03 8.88 -7.89
N GLU A 62 -13.68 8.94 -6.72
CA GLU A 62 -14.09 7.79 -5.92
C GLU A 62 -15.59 7.80 -5.67
N ASN A 63 -16.30 6.78 -6.12
CA ASN A 63 -17.77 6.77 -6.09
C ASN A 63 -18.36 6.43 -4.71
N ASP A 64 -17.62 5.75 -3.84
CA ASP A 64 -18.09 5.28 -2.54
C ASP A 64 -17.10 5.63 -1.43
N LEU A 65 -17.06 6.92 -1.08
CA LEU A 65 -16.23 7.39 0.02
C LEU A 65 -16.70 6.78 1.34
N GLN A 66 -15.78 6.22 2.10
CA GLN A 66 -16.01 5.57 3.37
C GLN A 66 -15.27 6.27 4.51
N THR A 67 -15.69 6.02 5.72
CA THR A 67 -15.00 6.42 6.95
C THR A 67 -14.55 5.19 7.73
N PRO A 68 -13.48 5.26 8.53
CA PRO A 68 -13.04 4.13 9.35
C PRO A 68 -14.10 3.69 10.36
N LEU A 69 -14.80 4.65 10.93
CA LEU A 69 -15.96 4.45 11.82
C LEU A 69 -17.19 5.10 11.20
N PRO A 70 -18.40 4.59 11.46
CA PRO A 70 -19.65 5.26 11.05
C PRO A 70 -19.75 6.68 11.61
N VAL A 71 -20.49 7.54 10.94
CA VAL A 71 -20.74 8.93 11.36
C VAL A 71 -22.19 9.04 11.86
N ARG A 72 -22.37 9.28 13.16
CA ARG A 72 -23.66 9.54 13.76
C ARG A 72 -23.97 11.02 13.74
N ILE A 73 -25.14 11.38 13.22
CA ILE A 73 -25.61 12.74 13.10
C ILE A 73 -26.82 12.91 14.00
N PHE A 74 -26.75 13.84 14.94
CA PHE A 74 -27.84 14.18 15.83
C PHE A 74 -28.60 15.40 15.32
N VAL A 75 -29.91 15.26 15.15
CA VAL A 75 -30.84 16.33 14.75
C VAL A 75 -31.81 16.56 15.88
N PHE A 76 -31.49 17.52 16.75
CA PHE A 76 -32.30 17.84 17.90
C PHE A 76 -33.42 18.84 17.56
N LYS A 77 -34.62 18.60 18.08
CA LYS A 77 -35.73 19.57 18.09
C LYS A 77 -35.33 20.85 18.82
N ASN A 78 -34.55 20.71 19.88
CA ASN A 78 -33.97 21.79 20.66
C ASN A 78 -32.51 21.43 20.96
N SER A 79 -31.59 22.11 20.30
CA SER A 79 -30.14 21.88 20.48
C SER A 79 -29.55 22.63 21.71
N LYS A 80 -30.35 23.37 22.49
CA LYS A 80 -29.88 24.03 23.71
C LYS A 80 -29.37 23.00 24.71
N GLY A 81 -28.09 23.14 25.11
CA GLY A 81 -27.42 22.21 26.01
C GLY A 81 -26.70 21.04 25.30
N TRP A 82 -26.82 20.92 23.99
CA TRP A 82 -26.11 19.93 23.17
C TRP A 82 -25.08 20.65 22.27
N THR A 83 -23.95 21.03 22.84
CA THR A 83 -22.85 21.62 22.09
C THR A 83 -21.71 20.61 22.01
N ALA A 84 -21.39 20.19 20.80
CA ALA A 84 -20.20 19.36 20.58
C ALA A 84 -18.94 20.22 20.77
N PRO A 85 -17.87 19.67 21.38
CA PRO A 85 -16.61 20.39 21.57
C PRO A 85 -15.87 20.67 20.26
N ALA A 86 -16.22 19.96 19.20
CA ALA A 86 -15.68 20.11 17.85
C ALA A 86 -16.79 19.82 16.81
N PRO A 87 -16.64 20.29 15.56
CA PRO A 87 -17.61 20.03 14.49
C PRO A 87 -17.87 18.54 14.26
N ILE A 88 -16.83 17.71 14.38
CA ILE A 88 -16.90 16.25 14.40
C ILE A 88 -16.09 15.79 15.62
N THR A 89 -16.69 14.95 16.45
CA THR A 89 -16.03 14.34 17.60
C THR A 89 -15.90 12.84 17.38
N GLU A 90 -14.76 12.28 17.77
CA GLU A 90 -14.59 10.83 17.80
C GLU A 90 -15.19 10.30 19.09
N GLY A 91 -16.26 9.53 18.95
CA GLY A 91 -16.96 8.88 20.04
C GLY A 91 -16.41 7.46 20.31
N ARG A 92 -17.20 6.68 21.05
CA ARG A 92 -16.88 5.33 21.46
C ARG A 92 -16.64 4.38 20.27
N ASP A 93 -17.59 4.30 19.34
CA ASP A 93 -17.59 3.38 18.19
C ASP A 93 -17.88 4.10 16.86
N ARG A 94 -18.00 5.43 16.89
CA ARG A 94 -18.35 6.24 15.71
C ARG A 94 -17.98 7.69 15.87
N TYR A 95 -17.92 8.41 14.77
CA TYR A 95 -17.86 9.87 14.79
C TYR A 95 -19.22 10.46 15.11
N ALA A 96 -19.27 11.59 15.81
CA ALA A 96 -20.51 12.27 16.15
C ALA A 96 -20.53 13.70 15.61
N ILE A 97 -21.66 14.07 14.99
CA ILE A 97 -21.97 15.43 14.54
C ILE A 97 -23.25 15.86 15.22
N VAL A 98 -23.25 17.03 15.84
CA VAL A 98 -24.47 17.66 16.38
C VAL A 98 -24.86 18.82 15.48
N LEU A 99 -26.02 18.73 14.85
CA LEU A 99 -26.51 19.81 14.01
C LEU A 99 -27.14 20.91 14.87
N ALA A 100 -26.83 22.16 14.50
CA ALA A 100 -27.45 23.32 15.08
C ALA A 100 -28.97 23.37 14.79
N GLU A 101 -29.67 24.39 15.36
CA GLU A 101 -31.11 24.54 15.17
C GLU A 101 -31.56 24.39 13.71
N LYS A 102 -32.63 23.66 13.50
CA LYS A 102 -33.20 23.33 12.17
C LYS A 102 -32.31 22.44 11.26
N GLY A 103 -31.30 21.76 11.85
CA GLY A 103 -30.45 20.86 11.08
C GLY A 103 -29.49 21.55 10.11
N SER A 104 -29.08 22.80 10.39
CA SER A 104 -28.14 23.52 9.53
C SER A 104 -26.73 22.93 9.66
N VAL A 105 -26.10 22.68 8.53
CA VAL A 105 -24.68 22.25 8.44
C VAL A 105 -23.80 23.50 8.34
N THR A 106 -22.83 23.61 9.24
CA THR A 106 -21.90 24.75 9.24
C THR A 106 -20.70 24.51 8.33
N PRO A 107 -20.02 25.56 7.84
CA PRO A 107 -18.78 25.42 7.08
C PRO A 107 -17.70 24.60 7.81
N ALA A 108 -17.65 24.70 9.14
CA ALA A 108 -16.74 23.92 9.97
C ALA A 108 -17.03 22.42 9.92
N ILE A 109 -18.31 22.01 9.94
CA ILE A 109 -18.72 20.60 9.78
C ILE A 109 -18.32 20.09 8.39
N ASN A 110 -18.61 20.86 7.34
CA ASN A 110 -18.24 20.50 5.97
C ASN A 110 -16.72 20.35 5.82
N ALA A 111 -15.92 21.26 6.38
CA ALA A 111 -14.48 21.21 6.34
C ALA A 111 -13.92 19.95 7.02
N GLU A 112 -14.38 19.63 8.24
CA GLU A 112 -13.94 18.43 8.96
C GLU A 112 -14.39 17.15 8.26
N LEU A 113 -15.60 17.15 7.69
CA LEU A 113 -16.11 16.01 6.93
C LEU A 113 -15.30 15.77 5.65
N ALA A 114 -14.95 16.85 4.92
CA ALA A 114 -14.06 16.75 3.77
C ALA A 114 -12.70 16.19 4.18
N ARG A 115 -12.11 16.68 5.27
CA ARG A 115 -10.82 16.19 5.79
C ARG A 115 -10.90 14.71 6.17
N LEU A 116 -11.97 14.29 6.86
CA LEU A 116 -12.19 12.90 7.24
C LEU A 116 -12.26 11.98 6.02
N PHE A 117 -13.04 12.34 5.00
CA PHE A 117 -13.14 11.54 3.78
C PHE A 117 -11.84 11.54 2.98
N LEU A 118 -11.17 12.67 2.80
CA LEU A 118 -9.89 12.73 2.10
C LEU A 118 -8.85 11.86 2.79
N LYS A 119 -8.74 11.96 4.11
CA LYS A 119 -7.81 11.15 4.91
C LYS A 119 -8.06 9.65 4.76
N SER A 120 -9.32 9.25 4.68
CA SER A 120 -9.72 7.83 4.69
C SER A 120 -9.72 7.17 3.30
N ASN A 121 -9.82 7.95 2.20
CA ASN A 121 -10.03 7.39 0.87
C ASN A 121 -8.96 7.78 -0.16
N THR A 122 -8.02 8.67 0.18
CA THR A 122 -6.98 9.10 -0.75
C THR A 122 -5.58 8.88 -0.16
N ALA A 123 -4.59 8.68 -1.02
CA ALA A 123 -3.20 8.77 -0.60
C ALA A 123 -2.85 10.20 -0.13
N GLN A 124 -1.69 10.37 0.50
CA GLN A 124 -1.22 11.69 0.89
C GLN A 124 -1.10 12.58 -0.35
N MET A 125 -1.64 13.77 -0.25
CA MET A 125 -1.57 14.81 -1.27
C MET A 125 -0.63 15.94 -0.81
N PRO A 126 -0.14 16.80 -1.73
CA PRO A 126 0.54 18.02 -1.34
C PRO A 126 -0.33 18.83 -0.37
N PRO A 127 0.23 19.32 0.77
CA PRO A 127 -0.56 19.98 1.82
C PRO A 127 -1.41 21.14 1.31
N ALA A 128 -0.87 21.97 0.43
CA ALA A 128 -1.57 23.09 -0.19
C ALA A 128 -2.79 22.64 -1.02
N PHE A 129 -2.69 21.47 -1.68
CA PHE A 129 -3.78 20.93 -2.48
C PHE A 129 -4.91 20.38 -1.58
N GLU A 130 -4.55 19.64 -0.52
CA GLU A 130 -5.50 19.11 0.46
C GLU A 130 -6.20 20.25 1.21
N HIS A 131 -5.44 21.27 1.66
CA HIS A 131 -5.98 22.46 2.30
C HIS A 131 -6.99 23.17 1.39
N GLY A 132 -6.63 23.37 0.12
CA GLY A 132 -7.54 23.97 -0.86
C GLY A 132 -8.83 23.18 -1.08
N LEU A 133 -8.76 21.83 -1.15
CA LEU A 133 -9.95 20.96 -1.25
C LEU A 133 -10.84 21.10 -0.02
N VAL A 134 -10.28 21.05 1.18
CA VAL A 134 -11.03 21.22 2.43
C VAL A 134 -11.71 22.58 2.47
N ALA A 135 -10.99 23.65 2.12
CA ALA A 135 -11.53 25.01 2.07
C ALA A 135 -12.64 25.15 1.00
N PHE A 136 -12.47 24.53 -0.16
CA PHE A 136 -13.46 24.55 -1.24
C PHE A 136 -14.77 23.84 -0.82
N PHE A 137 -14.68 22.68 -0.20
CA PHE A 137 -15.85 21.94 0.28
C PHE A 137 -16.46 22.51 1.54
N SER A 138 -15.76 23.37 2.31
CA SER A 138 -16.31 24.00 3.51
C SER A 138 -17.56 24.84 3.22
N THR A 139 -17.61 25.47 2.06
CA THR A 139 -18.70 26.33 1.62
C THR A 139 -19.68 25.66 0.67
N LEU A 140 -19.62 24.32 0.54
CA LEU A 140 -20.56 23.57 -0.28
C LEU A 140 -21.98 23.72 0.28
N GLU A 141 -22.93 24.07 -0.59
CA GLU A 141 -24.35 24.15 -0.26
C GLU A 141 -25.14 23.06 -0.97
N VAL A 142 -25.96 22.34 -0.21
CA VAL A 142 -26.88 21.32 -0.70
C VAL A 142 -28.29 21.79 -0.42
N ASN A 143 -29.03 22.09 -1.48
CA ASN A 143 -30.42 22.51 -1.44
C ASN A 143 -31.31 21.57 -2.29
N GLY A 144 -31.80 20.50 -1.68
CA GLY A 144 -32.48 19.41 -2.39
C GLY A 144 -31.52 18.74 -3.38
N ILE A 145 -31.89 18.75 -4.67
CA ILE A 145 -31.08 18.20 -5.77
C ILE A 145 -30.03 19.19 -6.31
N ARG A 146 -29.99 20.42 -5.81
CA ARG A 146 -29.01 21.42 -6.26
C ARG A 146 -27.82 21.44 -5.32
N ILE A 147 -26.65 21.13 -5.86
CA ILE A 147 -25.37 21.22 -5.17
C ILE A 147 -24.62 22.39 -5.76
N THR A 148 -24.35 23.40 -4.94
CA THR A 148 -23.60 24.61 -5.33
C THR A 148 -22.24 24.59 -4.62
N ALA A 149 -21.17 24.75 -5.39
CA ALA A 149 -19.80 24.77 -4.90
C ALA A 149 -19.05 26.00 -5.38
N GLY A 150 -17.95 26.36 -4.74
CA GLY A 150 -17.08 27.46 -5.17
C GLY A 150 -17.46 28.84 -4.62
N ALA A 151 -18.39 28.93 -3.66
CA ALA A 151 -18.54 30.17 -2.90
C ALA A 151 -17.25 30.42 -2.09
N PRO A 152 -16.67 31.66 -2.11
CA PRO A 152 -15.45 31.93 -1.37
C PRO A 152 -15.69 31.86 0.15
N PRO A 153 -14.75 31.22 0.89
CA PRO A 153 -14.78 31.29 2.35
C PRO A 153 -14.52 32.74 2.84
N PRO A 154 -14.73 33.05 4.11
CA PRO A 154 -14.52 34.40 4.64
C PRO A 154 -13.12 34.99 4.39
N GLN A 155 -12.13 34.13 4.30
CA GLN A 155 -10.74 34.46 3.97
C GLN A 155 -10.22 33.47 2.93
N PRO A 156 -10.52 33.73 1.65
CA PRO A 156 -10.02 32.89 0.57
C PRO A 156 -8.50 33.08 0.43
N ASP A 157 -7.79 32.00 0.19
CA ASP A 157 -6.35 31.97 -0.06
C ASP A 157 -6.03 31.37 -1.44
N LEU A 158 -4.74 31.33 -1.77
CA LEU A 158 -4.28 30.79 -3.05
C LEU A 158 -4.58 29.30 -3.18
N ASP A 159 -4.55 28.54 -2.10
CA ASP A 159 -4.81 27.09 -2.11
C ASP A 159 -6.27 26.83 -2.47
N TRP A 160 -7.19 27.55 -1.84
CA TRP A 160 -8.61 27.52 -2.20
C TRP A 160 -8.85 27.97 -3.64
N ALA A 161 -8.23 29.07 -4.08
CA ALA A 161 -8.42 29.61 -5.43
C ALA A 161 -7.87 28.66 -6.51
N ARG A 162 -6.81 27.93 -6.22
CA ARG A 162 -6.29 26.86 -7.09
C ARG A 162 -7.33 25.77 -7.29
N ILE A 163 -7.95 25.26 -6.23
CA ILE A 163 -9.01 24.26 -6.34
C ILE A 163 -10.24 24.83 -7.02
N HIS A 164 -10.61 26.07 -6.70
CA HIS A 164 -11.72 26.73 -7.38
C HIS A 164 -11.49 26.79 -8.89
N LEU A 165 -10.30 27.20 -9.35
CA LEU A 165 -9.94 27.18 -10.77
C LEU A 165 -10.10 25.78 -11.37
N LEU A 166 -9.54 24.76 -10.71
CA LEU A 166 -9.52 23.39 -11.24
C LEU A 166 -10.90 22.72 -11.27
N VAL A 167 -11.84 23.19 -10.46
CA VAL A 167 -13.19 22.61 -10.39
C VAL A 167 -14.23 23.45 -11.13
N ALA A 168 -14.15 24.77 -11.09
CA ALA A 168 -15.17 25.65 -11.64
C ALA A 168 -14.90 26.08 -13.08
N ASP A 169 -13.63 26.13 -13.50
CA ASP A 169 -13.27 26.54 -14.87
C ASP A 169 -13.51 25.39 -15.86
N PRO A 170 -14.22 25.64 -16.99
CA PRO A 170 -14.52 24.63 -18.00
C PRO A 170 -13.28 23.95 -18.61
N GLU A 171 -12.13 24.64 -18.64
CA GLU A 171 -10.88 24.07 -19.15
C GLU A 171 -10.38 22.92 -18.27
N TYR A 172 -10.59 22.99 -16.96
CA TYR A 172 -10.09 22.04 -15.96
C TYR A 172 -11.15 21.09 -15.43
N PHE A 173 -12.42 21.45 -15.57
CA PHE A 173 -13.53 20.69 -15.03
C PHE A 173 -13.49 19.20 -15.40
N GLY A 174 -13.61 18.35 -14.41
CA GLY A 174 -13.58 16.88 -14.56
C GLY A 174 -12.19 16.28 -14.80
N LYS A 175 -11.16 17.08 -15.02
CA LYS A 175 -9.77 16.60 -15.22
C LYS A 175 -8.98 16.50 -13.91
N ILE A 176 -9.41 17.18 -12.85
CA ILE A 176 -8.77 17.14 -11.53
C ILE A 176 -8.61 15.71 -11.00
N ARG A 177 -9.59 14.83 -11.25
CA ARG A 177 -9.52 13.41 -10.87
C ARG A 177 -8.34 12.67 -11.52
N VAL A 178 -7.94 13.06 -12.75
CA VAL A 178 -6.79 12.46 -13.45
C VAL A 178 -5.50 12.89 -12.77
N LEU A 179 -5.40 14.17 -12.36
CA LEU A 179 -4.27 14.67 -11.57
C LEU A 179 -4.16 13.89 -10.25
N LEU A 180 -5.25 13.79 -9.49
CA LEU A 180 -5.27 13.08 -8.20
C LEU A 180 -4.90 11.60 -8.36
N TYR A 181 -5.38 10.95 -9.40
CA TYR A 181 -5.01 9.57 -9.72
C TYR A 181 -3.50 9.43 -9.99
N ASN A 182 -2.91 10.33 -10.78
CA ASN A 182 -1.48 10.32 -11.08
C ASN A 182 -0.63 10.54 -9.81
N LEU A 183 -1.00 11.53 -8.99
CA LEU A 183 -0.32 11.82 -7.73
C LEU A 183 -0.38 10.59 -6.78
N ARG A 184 -1.54 9.93 -6.68
CA ARG A 184 -1.70 8.70 -5.91
C ARG A 184 -0.79 7.57 -6.39
N LYS A 185 -0.52 7.50 -7.71
CA LYS A 185 0.41 6.53 -8.30
C LYS A 185 1.88 6.93 -8.18
N GLY A 186 2.16 8.05 -7.52
CA GLY A 186 3.53 8.55 -7.34
C GLY A 186 4.17 9.08 -8.61
N VAL A 187 3.35 9.55 -9.55
CA VAL A 187 3.84 10.31 -10.71
C VAL A 187 4.29 11.67 -10.20
N ALA A 188 5.48 12.11 -10.61
CA ALA A 188 6.00 13.42 -10.24
C ALA A 188 5.05 14.55 -10.72
N ASP A 189 5.06 15.69 -10.01
CA ASP A 189 4.10 16.78 -10.22
C ASP A 189 4.00 17.22 -11.69
N ASP A 190 5.10 17.58 -12.32
CA ASP A 190 5.04 18.13 -13.67
C ASP A 190 4.48 17.13 -14.72
N PRO A 191 4.92 15.87 -14.80
CA PRO A 191 4.26 14.86 -15.61
C PRO A 191 2.79 14.61 -15.25
N ALA A 192 2.41 14.66 -13.96
CA ALA A 192 1.03 14.47 -13.52
C ALA A 192 0.11 15.61 -14.03
N TYR A 193 0.59 16.86 -13.91
CA TYR A 193 -0.11 18.02 -14.42
C TYR A 193 -0.22 18.02 -15.94
N ARG A 194 0.87 17.70 -16.66
CA ARG A 194 0.83 17.57 -18.14
C ARG A 194 -0.14 16.50 -18.61
N ASN A 195 -0.18 15.38 -17.95
CA ASN A 195 -1.12 14.31 -18.29
C ASN A 195 -2.57 14.72 -18.03
N ALA A 196 -2.84 15.41 -16.94
CA ALA A 196 -4.19 15.84 -16.58
C ALA A 196 -4.70 17.02 -17.42
N PHE A 197 -3.86 18.03 -17.61
CA PHE A 197 -4.28 19.34 -18.12
C PHE A 197 -3.58 19.75 -19.44
N GLY A 198 -2.55 19.04 -19.86
CA GLY A 198 -1.70 19.44 -21.01
C GLY A 198 -0.75 20.61 -20.69
N LYS A 199 -0.62 20.99 -19.42
CA LYS A 199 0.17 22.11 -18.92
C LYS A 199 1.11 21.64 -17.80
N SER A 200 2.23 22.33 -17.63
CA SER A 200 3.12 22.10 -16.50
C SER A 200 2.50 22.55 -15.17
N ALA A 201 3.01 22.04 -14.06
CA ALA A 201 2.60 22.46 -12.73
C ALA A 201 2.79 23.99 -12.53
N ALA A 202 3.91 24.54 -13.04
CA ALA A 202 4.20 25.96 -12.95
C ALA A 202 3.20 26.83 -13.76
N GLU A 203 2.77 26.36 -14.94
CA GLU A 203 1.77 27.07 -15.76
C GLU A 203 0.40 27.10 -15.05
N VAL A 204 -0.02 25.99 -14.45
CA VAL A 204 -1.28 25.93 -13.70
C VAL A 204 -1.20 26.78 -12.44
N GLU A 205 -0.08 26.78 -11.74
CA GLU A 205 0.14 27.62 -10.56
C GLU A 205 0.11 29.11 -10.90
N ALA A 206 0.72 29.52 -12.03
CA ALA A 206 0.65 30.89 -12.50
C ALA A 206 -0.78 31.32 -12.89
N GLN A 207 -1.59 30.37 -13.39
CA GLN A 207 -3.02 30.64 -13.67
C GLN A 207 -3.82 30.75 -12.37
N ALA A 208 -3.56 29.87 -11.38
CA ALA A 208 -4.21 29.95 -10.08
C ALA A 208 -3.93 31.28 -9.36
N LYS A 209 -2.69 31.79 -9.45
CA LYS A 209 -2.33 33.12 -8.94
C LYS A 209 -3.14 34.24 -9.62
N ARG A 210 -3.18 34.26 -10.95
CA ARG A 210 -3.97 35.26 -11.69
C ARG A 210 -5.46 35.16 -11.34
N HIS A 211 -5.98 33.94 -11.21
CA HIS A 211 -7.37 33.71 -10.82
C HIS A 211 -7.66 34.24 -9.41
N PHE A 212 -6.74 34.03 -8.47
CA PHE A 212 -6.84 34.56 -7.12
C PHE A 212 -6.80 36.09 -7.11
N GLU A 213 -5.85 36.70 -7.82
CA GLU A 213 -5.69 38.18 -7.93
C GLU A 213 -6.89 38.85 -8.62
N ALA A 214 -7.53 38.19 -9.57
CA ALA A 214 -8.72 38.69 -10.23
C ALA A 214 -9.95 38.77 -9.32
N GLY A 215 -10.02 37.92 -8.28
CA GLY A 215 -11.08 37.97 -7.25
C GLY A 215 -12.49 37.67 -7.77
N ASN A 216 -12.64 37.20 -9.01
CA ASN A 216 -13.93 36.91 -9.64
C ASN A 216 -14.27 35.43 -9.49
N PHE A 217 -14.84 35.08 -8.35
CA PHE A 217 -15.17 33.69 -8.03
C PHE A 217 -16.65 33.40 -8.30
N GLN A 218 -16.91 32.61 -9.33
CA GLN A 218 -18.26 32.20 -9.69
C GLN A 218 -18.54 30.80 -9.12
N THR A 219 -19.73 30.64 -8.52
CA THR A 219 -20.17 29.33 -8.05
C THR A 219 -20.46 28.40 -9.26
N THR A 220 -20.17 27.12 -9.08
CA THR A 220 -20.49 26.06 -10.04
C THR A 220 -21.51 25.09 -9.47
N SER A 221 -22.27 24.42 -10.35
CA SER A 221 -23.19 23.38 -9.94
C SER A 221 -22.53 22.01 -10.15
N LEU A 222 -22.57 21.18 -9.09
CA LEU A 222 -22.16 19.79 -9.19
C LEU A 222 -23.38 18.88 -9.41
N SER A 223 -23.15 17.72 -9.97
CA SER A 223 -24.21 16.75 -10.22
C SER A 223 -24.72 16.17 -8.90
N SER A 224 -26.02 16.15 -8.72
CA SER A 224 -26.68 15.47 -7.61
C SER A 224 -26.91 13.98 -7.97
N ARG A 225 -26.96 13.15 -6.94
CA ARG A 225 -27.42 11.78 -7.05
C ARG A 225 -28.94 11.75 -6.81
N PRO A 226 -29.76 11.19 -7.73
CA PRO A 226 -31.18 11.01 -7.45
C PRO A 226 -31.38 10.12 -6.21
N MET A 227 -32.02 10.65 -5.17
CA MET A 227 -32.36 9.94 -3.95
C MET A 227 -33.84 10.12 -3.66
N SER A 228 -34.51 9.03 -3.30
CA SER A 228 -35.92 9.02 -2.95
C SER A 228 -36.12 8.81 -1.44
N GLU A 229 -37.26 9.13 -0.93
CA GLU A 229 -37.60 8.84 0.48
C GLU A 229 -37.52 7.34 0.81
N GLY A 230 -37.79 6.47 -0.17
CA GLY A 230 -37.72 5.02 -0.03
C GLY A 230 -36.30 4.49 0.15
N ASP A 231 -35.26 5.23 -0.29
CA ASP A 231 -33.87 4.85 -0.13
C ASP A 231 -33.42 4.90 1.34
N PHE A 232 -34.11 5.70 2.16
CA PHE A 232 -33.83 5.90 3.58
C PHE A 232 -35.05 5.62 4.44
N PRO A 233 -35.38 4.34 4.67
CA PRO A 233 -36.52 3.98 5.49
C PRO A 233 -36.32 4.42 6.94
N GLU A 234 -37.39 4.93 7.52
CA GLU A 234 -37.45 5.21 8.94
C GLU A 234 -37.36 3.94 9.77
N ARG A 235 -36.59 3.98 10.83
CA ARG A 235 -36.47 2.87 11.79
C ARG A 235 -36.73 3.40 13.20
N SER A 236 -37.40 2.61 14.00
CA SER A 236 -37.53 2.87 15.44
C SER A 236 -36.16 2.65 16.10
N ILE A 237 -35.92 3.40 17.17
CA ILE A 237 -34.71 3.24 18.02
C ILE A 237 -35.20 2.98 19.46
N SER A 238 -34.52 2.09 20.18
CA SER A 238 -34.83 1.80 21.57
C SER A 238 -34.44 2.96 22.49
N GLU A 239 -35.12 3.11 23.64
CA GLU A 239 -34.75 4.11 24.65
C GLU A 239 -33.30 3.88 25.16
N THR A 240 -32.90 2.63 25.29
CA THR A 240 -31.52 2.25 25.67
C THR A 240 -30.51 2.78 24.65
N ASP A 241 -30.75 2.58 23.34
CA ASP A 241 -29.84 3.06 22.30
C ASP A 241 -29.79 4.59 22.23
N VAL A 242 -30.92 5.26 22.46
CA VAL A 242 -30.97 6.74 22.56
C VAL A 242 -30.13 7.23 23.75
N ARG A 243 -30.30 6.58 24.92
CA ARG A 243 -29.51 6.94 26.11
C ARG A 243 -28.02 6.70 25.92
N LEU A 244 -27.62 5.57 25.31
CA LEU A 244 -26.25 5.28 24.93
C LEU A 244 -25.70 6.36 23.99
N ALA A 245 -26.44 6.66 22.92
CA ALA A 245 -26.04 7.69 21.96
C ALA A 245 -25.86 9.08 22.60
N ARG A 246 -26.71 9.40 23.55
CA ARG A 246 -26.62 10.66 24.33
C ARG A 246 -25.45 10.63 25.31
N ALA A 247 -25.22 9.49 26.01
CA ALA A 247 -24.06 9.32 26.89
C ALA A 247 -22.74 9.51 26.14
N ASP A 248 -22.64 9.03 24.89
CA ASP A 248 -21.49 9.23 24.00
C ASP A 248 -21.21 10.73 23.69
N LEU A 249 -22.23 11.62 23.76
CA LEU A 249 -22.09 13.08 23.56
C LEU A 249 -21.72 13.84 24.84
N LEU A 250 -22.04 13.28 26.00
CA LEU A 250 -21.77 13.92 27.28
C LEU A 250 -20.28 13.83 27.63
N ALA A 251 -19.85 14.56 28.61
CA ALA A 251 -18.47 14.56 29.07
C ALA A 251 -18.34 14.18 30.55
N GLY A 252 -17.25 13.52 30.88
CA GLY A 252 -16.82 13.26 32.27
C GLY A 252 -17.88 12.56 33.11
N SER A 253 -18.20 13.11 34.27
CA SER A 253 -19.13 12.52 35.24
C SER A 253 -20.56 12.38 34.74
N GLN A 254 -21.00 13.23 33.83
CA GLN A 254 -22.35 13.13 33.27
C GLN A 254 -22.47 11.90 32.34
N SER A 255 -21.45 11.67 31.50
CA SER A 255 -21.36 10.48 30.66
C SER A 255 -21.29 9.21 31.51
N ALA A 256 -20.43 9.21 32.54
CA ALA A 256 -20.29 8.08 33.47
C ALA A 256 -21.61 7.74 34.16
N ALA A 257 -22.35 8.74 34.66
CA ALA A 257 -23.63 8.53 35.32
C ALA A 257 -24.68 7.89 34.42
N GLU A 258 -24.72 8.25 33.13
CA GLU A 258 -25.64 7.64 32.16
C GLU A 258 -25.24 6.18 31.86
N TYR A 259 -23.96 5.87 31.69
CA TYR A 259 -23.50 4.49 31.51
C TYR A 259 -23.79 3.62 32.75
N GLU A 260 -23.49 4.13 33.95
CA GLU A 260 -23.81 3.42 35.19
C GLU A 260 -25.31 3.20 35.38
N TYR A 261 -26.15 4.16 34.99
CA TYR A 261 -27.59 3.99 35.00
C TYR A 261 -28.01 2.85 34.08
N LEU A 262 -27.48 2.79 32.87
CA LEU A 262 -27.78 1.73 31.92
C LEU A 262 -27.39 0.34 32.44
N LEU A 263 -26.21 0.23 33.07
CA LEU A 263 -25.75 -1.04 33.69
C LEU A 263 -26.61 -1.47 34.87
N LYS A 264 -27.16 -0.52 35.64
CA LYS A 264 -28.10 -0.81 36.74
C LYS A 264 -29.48 -1.20 36.22
N ALA A 265 -29.92 -0.62 35.13
CA ALA A 265 -31.25 -0.88 34.54
C ALA A 265 -31.28 -2.17 33.71
N HIS A 266 -30.18 -2.56 33.10
CA HIS A 266 -30.08 -3.67 32.16
C HIS A 266 -28.84 -4.55 32.48
N ALA A 267 -29.03 -5.86 32.56
CA ALA A 267 -27.99 -6.79 32.99
C ALA A 267 -26.80 -6.94 32.00
N LYS A 268 -26.97 -6.55 30.74
CA LYS A 268 -25.92 -6.68 29.68
C LYS A 268 -26.03 -5.51 28.73
N VAL A 269 -25.19 -4.51 28.90
CA VAL A 269 -25.01 -3.38 27.98
C VAL A 269 -23.49 -3.19 27.76
N PRO A 270 -22.86 -4.03 26.90
CA PRO A 270 -21.41 -3.99 26.69
C PRO A 270 -20.94 -2.61 26.25
N GLU A 271 -21.79 -1.85 25.54
CA GLU A 271 -21.48 -0.49 25.11
C GLU A 271 -21.31 0.49 26.30
N ALA A 272 -22.04 0.29 27.39
CA ALA A 272 -21.89 1.11 28.59
C ALA A 272 -20.58 0.78 29.35
N GLU A 273 -20.21 -0.51 29.42
CA GLU A 273 -18.90 -0.93 29.94
C GLU A 273 -17.78 -0.34 29.10
N GLU A 274 -17.86 -0.41 27.75
CA GLU A 274 -16.89 0.21 26.87
C GLU A 274 -16.76 1.72 27.12
N GLY A 275 -17.88 2.43 27.27
CA GLY A 275 -17.91 3.87 27.57
C GLY A 275 -17.19 4.18 28.88
N LEU A 276 -17.43 3.42 29.95
CA LEU A 276 -16.73 3.56 31.23
C LEU A 276 -15.24 3.25 31.10
N GLY A 277 -14.87 2.24 30.32
CA GLY A 277 -13.48 1.91 30.02
C GLY A 277 -12.74 3.06 29.33
N LEU A 278 -13.34 3.69 28.33
CA LEU A 278 -12.77 4.87 27.66
C LEU A 278 -12.65 6.08 28.58
N LEU A 279 -13.63 6.32 29.48
CA LEU A 279 -13.55 7.36 30.49
C LEU A 279 -12.40 7.10 31.47
N ALA A 280 -12.25 5.85 31.93
CA ALA A 280 -11.14 5.44 32.79
C ALA A 280 -9.77 5.59 32.13
N LEU A 281 -9.63 5.25 30.84
CA LEU A 281 -8.40 5.51 30.06
C LEU A 281 -8.04 6.99 30.01
N ARG A 282 -9.01 7.83 29.71
CA ARG A 282 -8.81 9.29 29.65
C ARG A 282 -8.35 9.86 30.97
N ASP A 283 -8.85 9.28 32.07
CA ASP A 283 -8.47 9.68 33.44
C ASP A 283 -7.22 8.94 33.96
N HIS A 284 -6.49 8.22 33.07
CA HIS A 284 -5.28 7.42 33.38
C HIS A 284 -5.50 6.27 34.39
N ARG A 285 -6.74 5.82 34.57
CA ARG A 285 -7.13 4.71 35.45
C ARG A 285 -7.06 3.36 34.69
N THR A 286 -5.85 2.96 34.29
CA THR A 286 -5.61 1.86 33.35
C THR A 286 -6.18 0.51 33.84
N ALA A 287 -6.03 0.18 35.13
CA ALA A 287 -6.56 -1.08 35.68
C ALA A 287 -8.09 -1.15 35.65
N GLU A 288 -8.75 -0.02 35.90
CA GLU A 288 -10.21 0.09 35.81
C GLU A 288 -10.68 0.00 34.34
N ALA A 289 -9.96 0.68 33.44
CA ALA A 289 -10.22 0.59 32.00
C ALA A 289 -10.12 -0.86 31.50
N PHE A 290 -9.07 -1.57 31.87
CA PHE A 290 -8.87 -2.98 31.50
C PHE A 290 -10.02 -3.87 31.97
N ARG A 291 -10.48 -3.69 33.24
CA ARG A 291 -11.64 -4.43 33.76
C ARG A 291 -12.90 -4.15 32.93
N HIS A 292 -13.23 -2.88 32.69
CA HIS A 292 -14.41 -2.51 31.93
C HIS A 292 -14.38 -3.03 30.48
N PHE A 293 -13.24 -2.93 29.78
CA PHE A 293 -13.13 -3.52 28.43
C PHE A 293 -13.23 -5.05 28.47
N GLY A 294 -12.67 -5.70 29.51
CA GLY A 294 -12.83 -7.13 29.72
C GLY A 294 -14.30 -7.55 29.92
N ASP A 295 -15.04 -6.80 30.75
CA ASP A 295 -16.47 -7.01 30.97
C ASP A 295 -17.28 -6.81 29.66
N ALA A 296 -16.95 -5.79 28.85
CA ALA A 296 -17.56 -5.55 27.55
C ALA A 296 -17.28 -6.69 26.56
N VAL A 297 -16.04 -7.16 26.47
CA VAL A 297 -15.63 -8.28 25.62
C VAL A 297 -16.36 -9.57 26.03
N GLN A 298 -16.42 -9.86 27.35
CA GLN A 298 -17.12 -11.02 27.88
C GLN A 298 -18.64 -10.94 27.63
N ALA A 299 -19.21 -9.74 27.62
CA ALA A 299 -20.61 -9.50 27.30
C ALA A 299 -20.91 -9.61 25.79
N GLY A 300 -19.88 -9.71 24.93
CA GLY A 300 -20.01 -9.89 23.48
C GLY A 300 -20.24 -8.58 22.74
N THR A 301 -19.43 -7.55 23.02
CA THR A 301 -19.50 -6.28 22.31
C THR A 301 -19.36 -6.45 20.79
N SER A 302 -20.07 -5.63 20.03
CA SER A 302 -19.90 -5.51 18.58
C SER A 302 -18.92 -4.41 18.16
N SER A 303 -18.22 -3.80 19.10
CA SER A 303 -17.26 -2.69 18.86
C SER A 303 -15.87 -3.23 18.60
N ALA A 304 -15.35 -3.02 17.38
CA ALA A 304 -13.97 -3.33 17.07
C ALA A 304 -13.00 -2.55 17.95
N ARG A 305 -13.33 -1.30 18.28
CA ARG A 305 -12.50 -0.45 19.15
C ARG A 305 -12.36 -1.01 20.55
N CYS A 306 -13.43 -1.56 21.13
CA CYS A 306 -13.37 -2.19 22.44
C CYS A 306 -12.35 -3.34 22.48
N TYR A 307 -12.36 -4.20 21.47
CA TYR A 307 -11.37 -5.28 21.33
C TYR A 307 -9.94 -4.75 21.16
N ILE A 308 -9.75 -3.65 20.43
CA ILE A 308 -8.43 -3.01 20.25
C ILE A 308 -7.93 -2.47 21.59
N GLU A 309 -8.75 -1.72 22.32
CA GLU A 309 -8.36 -1.15 23.62
C GLU A 309 -8.13 -2.25 24.67
N TYR A 310 -8.96 -3.30 24.68
CA TYR A 310 -8.70 -4.49 25.49
C TYR A 310 -7.33 -5.11 25.16
N ALA A 311 -7.07 -5.39 23.88
CA ALA A 311 -5.81 -5.99 23.42
C ALA A 311 -4.58 -5.12 23.73
N ARG A 312 -4.75 -3.80 23.74
CA ARG A 312 -3.68 -2.85 24.10
C ARG A 312 -3.24 -3.00 25.55
N LEU A 313 -4.18 -3.32 26.44
CA LEU A 313 -3.97 -3.43 27.87
C LEU A 313 -3.71 -4.88 28.32
N GLU A 314 -4.07 -5.88 27.52
CA GLU A 314 -3.92 -7.32 27.83
C GLU A 314 -2.44 -7.71 27.79
N PRO A 315 -1.88 -8.19 28.94
CA PRO A 315 -0.48 -8.62 28.99
C PRO A 315 -0.23 -9.96 28.30
N ASP A 316 -1.26 -10.82 28.21
CA ASP A 316 -1.16 -12.11 27.53
C ASP A 316 -1.21 -11.90 26.02
N ASN A 317 -0.11 -12.27 25.32
CA ASN A 317 0.03 -12.05 23.89
C ASN A 317 -0.96 -12.86 23.04
N GLU A 318 -1.35 -14.04 23.50
CA GLU A 318 -2.30 -14.91 22.79
C GLU A 318 -3.72 -14.32 22.86
N LYS A 319 -4.17 -13.93 24.07
CA LYS A 319 -5.46 -13.27 24.27
C LYS A 319 -5.54 -11.92 23.56
N ALA A 320 -4.47 -11.14 23.60
CA ALA A 320 -4.40 -9.88 22.87
C ALA A 320 -4.54 -10.09 21.34
N THR A 321 -3.87 -11.11 20.81
CA THR A 321 -3.95 -11.44 19.37
C THR A 321 -5.34 -11.94 18.99
N GLU A 322 -5.98 -12.76 19.83
CA GLU A 322 -7.37 -13.20 19.62
C GLU A 322 -8.34 -12.01 19.57
N ALA A 323 -8.20 -11.07 20.52
CA ALA A 323 -9.01 -9.85 20.52
C ALA A 323 -8.79 -8.99 19.25
N LEU A 324 -7.54 -8.87 18.79
CA LEU A 324 -7.24 -8.13 17.54
C LEU A 324 -7.84 -8.82 16.31
N LEU A 325 -7.86 -10.15 16.26
CA LEU A 325 -8.53 -10.90 15.19
C LEU A 325 -10.04 -10.66 15.22
N HIS A 326 -10.67 -10.62 16.41
CA HIS A 326 -12.07 -10.24 16.55
C HIS A 326 -12.32 -8.82 16.06
N ALA A 327 -11.48 -7.85 16.44
CA ALA A 327 -11.58 -6.48 15.97
C ALA A 327 -11.51 -6.39 14.43
N ALA A 328 -10.54 -7.08 13.81
CA ALA A 328 -10.39 -7.14 12.35
C ALA A 328 -11.59 -7.84 11.67
N GLY A 329 -12.21 -8.80 12.31
CA GLY A 329 -13.43 -9.46 11.83
C GLY A 329 -14.65 -8.54 11.85
N ILE A 330 -14.81 -7.74 12.91
CA ILE A 330 -15.90 -6.76 13.04
C ILE A 330 -15.74 -5.63 12.03
N ASN A 331 -14.55 -5.05 11.95
CA ASN A 331 -14.25 -3.97 11.00
C ASN A 331 -12.93 -4.21 10.25
N PRO A 332 -13.00 -4.88 9.09
CA PRO A 332 -11.81 -5.20 8.30
C PRO A 332 -11.14 -3.98 7.63
N LYS A 333 -11.73 -2.79 7.74
CA LYS A 333 -11.16 -1.54 7.20
C LYS A 333 -10.19 -0.87 8.17
N LEU A 334 -10.20 -1.24 9.45
CA LEU A 334 -9.28 -0.69 10.42
C LEU A 334 -7.86 -1.21 10.18
N ASP A 335 -6.90 -0.32 10.24
CA ASP A 335 -5.47 -0.59 10.10
C ASP A 335 -4.83 -1.04 11.43
N GLU A 336 -5.30 -0.48 12.53
CA GLU A 336 -4.72 -0.62 13.86
C GLU A 336 -4.61 -2.07 14.35
N PRO A 337 -5.64 -2.95 14.21
CA PRO A 337 -5.51 -4.35 14.61
C PRO A 337 -4.34 -5.06 13.93
N PHE A 338 -4.14 -4.79 12.64
CA PHE A 338 -3.05 -5.40 11.87
C PHE A 338 -1.68 -4.85 12.29
N ALA A 339 -1.57 -3.55 12.53
CA ALA A 339 -0.34 -2.95 13.04
C ALA A 339 0.04 -3.51 14.42
N MET A 340 -0.94 -3.67 15.32
CA MET A 340 -0.72 -4.24 16.66
C MET A 340 -0.36 -5.73 16.60
N MET A 341 -0.97 -6.51 15.69
CA MET A 341 -0.57 -7.90 15.46
C MET A 341 0.86 -7.98 14.92
N ALA A 342 1.21 -7.15 13.94
CA ALA A 342 2.55 -7.12 13.38
C ALA A 342 3.64 -6.82 14.42
N GLN A 343 3.36 -5.94 15.38
CA GLN A 343 4.28 -5.63 16.49
C GLN A 343 4.48 -6.81 17.45
N ARG A 344 3.48 -7.68 17.59
CA ARG A 344 3.48 -8.84 18.49
C ARG A 344 3.99 -10.11 17.83
N ASP A 345 3.91 -10.22 16.49
CA ASP A 345 4.31 -11.43 15.79
C ASP A 345 5.80 -11.71 15.90
N THR A 346 6.12 -12.94 16.28
CA THR A 346 7.49 -13.46 16.25
C THR A 346 7.84 -14.12 14.90
N ASP A 347 6.82 -14.56 14.15
CA ASP A 347 6.97 -15.13 12.82
C ASP A 347 7.18 -14.01 11.78
N PRO A 348 8.33 -13.95 11.09
CA PRO A 348 8.62 -12.91 10.10
C PRO A 348 7.59 -12.83 8.98
N LEU A 349 7.08 -13.97 8.49
CA LEU A 349 6.10 -13.99 7.38
C LEU A 349 4.77 -13.40 7.81
N LYS A 350 4.28 -13.74 9.00
CA LYS A 350 3.05 -13.16 9.57
C LYS A 350 3.23 -11.67 9.83
N ARG A 351 4.35 -11.29 10.42
CA ARG A 351 4.68 -9.87 10.69
C ARG A 351 4.63 -9.05 9.42
N THR A 352 5.29 -9.52 8.35
CA THR A 352 5.29 -8.84 7.04
C THR A 352 3.89 -8.76 6.45
N ALA A 353 3.10 -9.83 6.54
CA ALA A 353 1.72 -9.84 6.06
C ALA A 353 0.84 -8.85 6.83
N HIS A 354 0.98 -8.75 8.14
CA HIS A 354 0.23 -7.82 8.96
C HIS A 354 0.66 -6.36 8.74
N TRP A 355 1.96 -6.05 8.61
CA TRP A 355 2.41 -4.70 8.22
C TRP A 355 1.87 -4.30 6.85
N LYS A 356 1.87 -5.22 5.88
CA LYS A 356 1.28 -4.97 4.57
C LYS A 356 -0.21 -4.65 4.69
N ALA A 357 -0.95 -5.46 5.45
CA ALA A 357 -2.37 -5.25 5.67
C ALA A 357 -2.68 -3.90 6.35
N ALA A 358 -1.86 -3.46 7.30
CA ALA A 358 -1.98 -2.15 7.94
C ALA A 358 -1.70 -1.00 6.97
N ALA A 359 -0.60 -1.08 6.21
CA ALA A 359 -0.20 -0.05 5.24
C ALA A 359 -1.20 0.12 4.09
N GLU A 360 -1.78 -0.98 3.59
CA GLU A 360 -2.82 -0.93 2.54
C GLU A 360 -4.12 -0.28 3.03
N ARG A 361 -4.47 -0.42 4.32
CA ARG A 361 -5.66 0.18 4.92
C ARG A 361 -5.48 1.64 5.26
N ASN A 362 -4.27 2.01 5.66
CA ASN A 362 -3.92 3.39 5.96
C ASN A 362 -2.66 3.82 5.19
N PRO A 363 -2.80 4.07 3.87
CA PRO A 363 -1.67 4.39 3.01
C PRO A 363 -1.01 5.73 3.35
N ARG A 364 -1.63 6.56 4.19
CA ARG A 364 -1.08 7.83 4.67
C ARG A 364 -0.19 7.68 5.90
N ASN A 365 -0.12 6.50 6.50
CA ASN A 365 0.74 6.24 7.65
C ASN A 365 2.15 5.83 7.18
N ALA A 366 3.07 6.79 7.15
CA ALA A 366 4.45 6.58 6.74
C ALA A 366 5.17 5.54 7.61
N ALA A 367 4.86 5.46 8.90
CA ALA A 367 5.47 4.49 9.82
C ALA A 367 5.13 3.03 9.45
N TYR A 368 3.94 2.77 8.93
CA TYR A 368 3.57 1.42 8.48
C TYR A 368 4.36 0.99 7.24
N TRP A 369 4.54 1.90 6.30
CA TRP A 369 5.36 1.65 5.10
C TRP A 369 6.81 1.43 5.46
N LYS A 370 7.34 2.20 6.43
CA LYS A 370 8.68 2.02 6.98
C LYS A 370 8.83 0.62 7.58
N ALA A 371 7.94 0.24 8.49
CA ALA A 371 7.99 -1.06 9.14
C ALA A 371 7.86 -2.22 8.14
N LEU A 372 7.02 -2.06 7.11
CA LEU A 372 6.87 -3.03 6.02
C LEU A 372 8.16 -3.13 5.18
N ALA A 373 8.79 -2.00 4.86
CA ALA A 373 10.05 -1.98 4.11
C ALA A 373 11.17 -2.68 4.89
N GLU A 374 11.28 -2.41 6.20
CA GLU A 374 12.24 -3.07 7.08
C GLU A 374 11.99 -4.58 7.18
N ALA A 375 10.72 -5.01 7.24
CA ALA A 375 10.36 -6.43 7.21
C ALA A 375 10.77 -7.10 5.89
N TYR A 376 10.51 -6.46 4.74
CA TYR A 376 10.95 -6.97 3.44
C TYR A 376 12.48 -7.02 3.31
N LEU A 377 13.22 -6.06 3.88
CA LEU A 377 14.69 -6.11 3.90
C LEU A 377 15.21 -7.29 4.71
N ALA A 378 14.58 -7.58 5.85
CA ALA A 378 14.93 -8.75 6.66
C ALA A 378 14.74 -10.08 5.89
N ASP A 379 13.77 -10.13 4.97
CA ASP A 379 13.50 -11.27 4.09
C ASP A 379 14.29 -11.22 2.76
N HIS A 380 15.23 -10.29 2.62
CA HIS A 380 16.00 -10.04 1.38
C HIS A 380 15.12 -9.73 0.15
N ASN A 381 13.90 -9.30 0.35
CA ASN A 381 13.00 -8.90 -0.73
C ASN A 381 13.19 -7.42 -1.08
N TYR A 382 14.31 -7.12 -1.71
CA TYR A 382 14.75 -5.75 -2.01
C TYR A 382 13.78 -4.98 -2.91
N GLY A 383 13.14 -5.66 -3.88
CA GLY A 383 12.17 -5.03 -4.78
C GLY A 383 10.91 -4.56 -4.06
N ALA A 384 10.36 -5.40 -3.16
CA ALA A 384 9.22 -5.02 -2.34
C ALA A 384 9.58 -3.94 -1.31
N ALA A 385 10.78 -4.03 -0.70
CA ALA A 385 11.29 -3.01 0.21
C ALA A 385 11.41 -1.63 -0.45
N ALA A 386 11.99 -1.56 -1.67
CA ALA A 386 12.08 -0.31 -2.44
C ALA A 386 10.70 0.30 -2.73
N THR A 387 9.71 -0.54 -3.04
CA THR A 387 8.34 -0.11 -3.28
C THR A 387 7.69 0.42 -2.00
N ALA A 388 7.88 -0.27 -0.87
CA ALA A 388 7.35 0.15 0.42
C ALA A 388 8.00 1.47 0.89
N TRP A 389 9.32 1.64 0.76
CA TRP A 389 10.00 2.91 1.04
C TRP A 389 9.50 4.06 0.17
N LYS A 390 9.26 3.82 -1.13
CA LYS A 390 8.67 4.82 -2.02
C LYS A 390 7.28 5.25 -1.54
N SER A 391 6.45 4.30 -1.12
CA SER A 391 5.12 4.60 -0.56
C SER A 391 5.20 5.37 0.75
N GLY A 392 6.18 5.03 1.62
CA GLY A 392 6.46 5.76 2.85
C GLY A 392 6.93 7.20 2.60
N GLU A 393 7.85 7.40 1.64
CA GLU A 393 8.30 8.72 1.19
C GLU A 393 7.12 9.60 0.73
N GLN A 394 6.14 9.01 0.03
CA GLN A 394 4.93 9.70 -0.41
C GLN A 394 3.95 9.99 0.74
N ALA A 395 3.89 9.11 1.74
CA ALA A 395 3.02 9.25 2.90
C ALA A 395 3.58 10.24 3.95
N ALA A 396 4.90 10.42 3.99
CA ALA A 396 5.55 11.29 4.97
C ALA A 396 5.18 12.75 4.78
N THR A 397 4.65 13.37 5.84
CA THR A 397 4.31 14.80 5.89
C THR A 397 5.48 15.66 6.36
N ASP A 398 6.33 15.11 7.23
CA ASP A 398 7.56 15.76 7.68
C ASP A 398 8.65 15.67 6.60
N PRO A 399 9.24 16.81 6.17
CA PRO A 399 10.32 16.81 5.18
C PRO A 399 11.54 15.99 5.60
N ALA A 400 11.89 15.98 6.89
CA ALA A 400 13.03 15.22 7.40
C ALA A 400 12.78 13.70 7.33
N GLU A 401 11.57 13.26 7.71
CA GLU A 401 11.14 11.87 7.59
C GLU A 401 11.11 11.42 6.12
N ARG A 402 10.59 12.27 5.23
CA ARG A 402 10.58 12.02 3.78
C ARG A 402 11.98 11.83 3.23
N GLU A 403 12.92 12.72 3.61
CA GLU A 403 14.32 12.61 3.17
C GLU A 403 14.98 11.33 3.70
N GLN A 404 14.74 10.95 4.96
CA GLN A 404 15.23 9.69 5.51
C GLN A 404 14.76 8.48 4.70
N MET A 405 13.47 8.44 4.35
CA MET A 405 12.91 7.35 3.54
C MET A 405 13.44 7.36 2.11
N HIS A 406 13.65 8.54 1.54
CA HIS A 406 14.30 8.70 0.24
C HIS A 406 15.72 8.12 0.25
N GLN A 407 16.55 8.48 1.22
CA GLN A 407 17.91 7.96 1.38
C GLN A 407 17.89 6.44 1.61
N ALA A 408 17.01 5.94 2.47
CA ALA A 408 16.85 4.49 2.69
C ALA A 408 16.55 3.76 1.36
N ARG A 409 15.66 4.32 0.53
CA ARG A 409 15.34 3.75 -0.78
C ARG A 409 16.54 3.75 -1.74
N LEU A 410 17.35 4.81 -1.76
CA LEU A 410 18.55 4.88 -2.62
C LEU A 410 19.61 3.84 -2.24
N THR A 411 19.73 3.50 -0.97
CA THR A 411 20.72 2.50 -0.51
C THR A 411 20.30 1.06 -0.80
N ILE A 412 19.02 0.79 -1.05
CA ILE A 412 18.50 -0.57 -1.30
C ILE A 412 19.15 -1.22 -2.51
N GLU A 413 19.33 -0.47 -3.59
CA GLU A 413 19.93 -1.02 -4.80
C GLU A 413 21.36 -1.51 -4.55
N GLN A 414 22.14 -0.75 -3.77
CA GLN A 414 23.47 -1.19 -3.35
C GLN A 414 23.40 -2.44 -2.47
N GLN A 415 22.50 -2.47 -1.49
CA GLN A 415 22.30 -3.64 -0.62
C GLN A 415 21.89 -4.88 -1.43
N ARG A 416 21.04 -4.71 -2.45
CA ARG A 416 20.65 -5.79 -3.35
C ARG A 416 21.84 -6.34 -4.12
N LEU A 417 22.65 -5.44 -4.71
CA LEU A 417 23.84 -5.85 -5.45
C LEU A 417 24.87 -6.54 -4.57
N ASP A 418 25.09 -6.02 -3.36
CA ASP A 418 26.02 -6.61 -2.39
C ASP A 418 25.56 -8.01 -1.96
N TYR A 419 24.27 -8.19 -1.73
CA TYR A 419 23.69 -9.49 -1.39
C TYR A 419 23.80 -10.49 -2.56
N GLU A 420 23.41 -10.08 -3.78
CA GLU A 420 23.50 -10.91 -4.97
C GLU A 420 24.96 -11.34 -5.27
N GLU A 421 25.92 -10.44 -5.03
CA GLU A 421 27.33 -10.76 -5.17
C GLU A 421 27.80 -11.73 -4.08
N ALA A 422 27.37 -11.53 -2.84
CA ALA A 422 27.67 -12.44 -1.74
C ALA A 422 27.09 -13.84 -1.98
N GLU A 423 25.86 -13.95 -2.47
CA GLU A 423 25.24 -15.23 -2.83
C GLU A 423 26.01 -15.94 -3.98
N LYS A 424 26.34 -15.21 -5.04
CA LYS A 424 27.16 -15.76 -6.13
C LYS A 424 28.52 -16.27 -5.64
N ARG A 425 29.15 -15.57 -4.70
CA ARG A 425 30.42 -16.01 -4.08
C ARG A 425 30.21 -17.28 -3.25
N ARG A 426 29.11 -17.37 -2.49
CA ARG A 426 28.76 -18.57 -1.71
C ARG A 426 28.54 -19.77 -2.62
N GLU A 427 27.69 -19.61 -3.66
CA GLU A 427 27.44 -20.68 -4.64
C GLU A 427 28.72 -21.12 -5.35
N ALA A 428 29.58 -20.19 -5.74
CA ALA A 428 30.85 -20.49 -6.38
C ALA A 428 31.79 -21.26 -5.42
N ALA A 429 31.85 -20.85 -4.15
CA ALA A 429 32.63 -21.53 -3.13
C ALA A 429 32.10 -22.96 -2.83
N GLU A 430 30.77 -23.12 -2.80
CA GLU A 430 30.15 -24.43 -2.61
C GLU A 430 30.43 -25.37 -3.78
N LYS A 431 30.26 -24.89 -5.02
CA LYS A 431 30.61 -25.63 -6.23
C LYS A 431 32.10 -25.99 -6.25
N ALA A 432 32.99 -25.09 -5.84
CA ALA A 432 34.41 -25.37 -5.75
C ALA A 432 34.73 -26.49 -4.74
N ARG A 433 34.09 -26.43 -3.56
CA ARG A 433 34.23 -27.50 -2.54
C ARG A 433 33.74 -28.83 -3.05
N GLU A 434 32.59 -28.85 -3.77
CA GLU A 434 32.04 -30.07 -4.36
C GLU A 434 32.97 -30.64 -5.42
N ILE A 435 33.51 -29.80 -6.31
CA ILE A 435 34.50 -30.22 -7.31
C ILE A 435 35.77 -30.77 -6.63
N ASP A 436 36.25 -30.14 -5.58
CA ASP A 436 37.44 -30.63 -4.86
C ASP A 436 37.17 -31.96 -4.15
N ARG A 437 35.96 -32.15 -3.60
CA ARG A 437 35.50 -33.43 -3.04
C ARG A 437 35.50 -34.51 -4.10
N LEU A 438 34.85 -34.24 -5.26
CA LEU A 438 34.80 -35.22 -6.36
C LEU A 438 36.19 -35.55 -6.91
N LYS A 439 37.09 -34.57 -7.01
CA LYS A 439 38.49 -34.80 -7.40
C LYS A 439 39.23 -35.65 -6.37
N ALA A 440 39.00 -35.44 -5.08
CA ALA A 440 39.61 -36.23 -4.02
C ALA A 440 39.08 -37.68 -4.04
N GLU A 441 37.78 -37.87 -4.22
CA GLU A 441 37.16 -39.20 -4.38
C GLU A 441 37.71 -39.94 -5.61
N ALA A 442 37.75 -39.26 -6.77
CA ALA A 442 38.31 -39.86 -8.01
C ALA A 442 39.81 -40.23 -7.87
N ARG A 443 40.61 -39.39 -7.17
CA ARG A 443 42.01 -39.71 -6.86
C ARG A 443 42.13 -40.92 -5.94
N ALA A 444 41.28 -41.02 -4.92
CA ALA A 444 41.27 -42.16 -4.00
C ALA A 444 40.88 -43.46 -4.71
N GLU A 445 39.87 -43.37 -5.60
CA GLU A 445 39.48 -44.53 -6.45
C GLU A 445 40.61 -44.96 -7.39
N LEU A 446 41.28 -43.97 -8.03
CA LEU A 446 42.43 -44.25 -8.90
C LEU A 446 43.56 -44.92 -8.11
N HIS A 447 43.94 -44.36 -6.95
CA HIS A 447 44.97 -44.98 -6.09
C HIS A 447 44.55 -46.36 -5.60
N SER A 448 43.28 -46.58 -5.29
CA SER A 448 42.78 -47.91 -4.90
C SER A 448 42.84 -48.95 -6.05
N ALA A 449 42.57 -48.45 -7.27
CA ALA A 449 42.69 -49.28 -8.47
C ALA A 449 44.17 -49.59 -8.78
N GLU A 450 45.06 -48.60 -8.73
CA GLU A 450 46.51 -48.75 -8.91
C GLU A 450 47.11 -49.71 -7.87
N ALA A 451 46.70 -49.63 -6.60
CA ALA A 451 47.13 -50.57 -5.56
C ALA A 451 46.69 -52.01 -5.82
N LYS A 452 45.46 -52.21 -6.37
CA LYS A 452 44.97 -53.53 -6.75
C LYS A 452 45.70 -54.14 -7.94
N PHE A 453 46.23 -53.29 -8.85
CA PHE A 453 47.00 -53.73 -10.01
C PHE A 453 48.51 -53.84 -9.73
N SER A 454 49.06 -53.19 -8.72
CA SER A 454 50.47 -53.28 -8.37
C SER A 454 50.86 -54.61 -7.68
N ASP A 455 49.92 -55.36 -7.11
CA ASP A 455 50.19 -56.67 -6.52
C ASP A 455 50.25 -57.84 -7.56
N GLY A 456 49.91 -57.52 -8.82
CA GLY A 456 50.10 -58.43 -9.94
C GLY A 456 51.45 -58.19 -10.62
N LYS A 457 52.37 -59.15 -10.57
CA LYS A 457 53.68 -59.12 -11.26
C LYS A 457 53.54 -58.56 -12.67
N ALA A 458 54.07 -57.37 -12.94
CA ALA A 458 54.15 -56.79 -14.26
C ALA A 458 54.88 -57.77 -15.17
N ASN A 459 54.22 -58.24 -16.21
CA ASN A 459 54.80 -59.07 -17.27
C ASN A 459 55.73 -58.11 -18.11
N PRO A 460 57.07 -58.32 -18.14
CA PRO A 460 57.94 -57.31 -18.78
C PRO A 460 57.80 -57.27 -20.30
N ASP A 461 56.98 -58.13 -20.91
CA ASP A 461 56.81 -58.24 -22.38
C ASP A 461 55.46 -57.63 -22.90
N GLU A 462 54.65 -57.06 -22.04
CA GLU A 462 53.40 -56.44 -22.50
C GLU A 462 53.72 -55.02 -22.99
N LYS A 463 53.88 -54.89 -24.33
CA LYS A 463 53.96 -53.54 -24.96
C LYS A 463 52.74 -52.75 -24.58
N ALA A 464 52.94 -51.64 -23.93
CA ALA A 464 51.89 -50.64 -23.65
C ALA A 464 51.17 -50.33 -24.96
N VAL A 465 49.93 -50.80 -25.08
CA VAL A 465 49.07 -50.45 -26.22
C VAL A 465 48.76 -48.93 -26.08
N PRO A 466 49.16 -48.12 -27.07
CA PRO A 466 48.82 -46.73 -27.02
C PRO A 466 47.28 -46.63 -27.01
N TRP A 467 46.76 -45.96 -26.04
CA TRP A 467 45.27 -45.81 -25.83
C TRP A 467 44.57 -45.08 -27.00
N TRP A 468 45.35 -44.58 -28.00
CA TRP A 468 44.87 -43.94 -29.21
C TRP A 468 45.55 -44.50 -30.46
N GLU A 469 44.79 -45.21 -31.29
CA GLU A 469 45.24 -45.77 -32.59
C GLU A 469 44.67 -44.99 -33.80
N GLY A 470 44.14 -43.79 -33.61
CA GLY A 470 43.63 -42.99 -34.72
C GLY A 470 44.76 -42.41 -35.61
N PRO A 471 44.44 -42.03 -36.85
CA PRO A 471 45.37 -41.40 -37.76
C PRO A 471 45.88 -40.09 -37.14
N LYS A 472 47.19 -39.89 -37.10
CA LYS A 472 47.82 -38.67 -36.63
C LYS A 472 47.84 -37.63 -37.76
N PRO A 473 47.56 -36.34 -37.48
CA PRO A 473 47.71 -35.28 -38.47
C PRO A 473 49.20 -35.18 -38.87
N THR A 474 49.46 -35.21 -40.16
CA THR A 474 50.83 -35.16 -40.68
C THR A 474 51.17 -33.81 -41.32
N GLY A 475 50.19 -32.97 -41.57
CA GLY A 475 50.37 -31.61 -42.06
C GLY A 475 50.38 -30.61 -40.90
N ARG A 476 51.29 -29.60 -40.96
CA ARG A 476 51.34 -28.50 -40.03
C ARG A 476 51.59 -27.20 -40.78
N VAL A 477 50.82 -26.15 -40.42
CA VAL A 477 51.05 -24.78 -40.91
C VAL A 477 51.08 -23.84 -39.74
N GLN A 478 52.05 -22.92 -39.75
CA GLN A 478 52.16 -21.84 -38.80
C GLN A 478 52.03 -20.53 -39.56
N GLY A 479 51.23 -19.60 -39.08
CA GLY A 479 51.00 -18.31 -39.76
C GLY A 479 49.93 -17.49 -39.11
N ASN A 480 49.45 -16.48 -39.83
CA ASN A 480 48.37 -15.62 -39.37
C ASN A 480 47.02 -16.03 -39.97
N LEU A 481 46.03 -16.32 -39.12
CA LEU A 481 44.66 -16.53 -39.57
C LEU A 481 44.11 -15.19 -40.06
N LYS A 482 43.81 -15.08 -41.36
CA LYS A 482 43.32 -13.86 -42.03
C LYS A 482 41.81 -13.86 -42.22
N GLN A 483 41.22 -15.03 -42.49
CA GLN A 483 39.80 -15.12 -42.83
C GLN A 483 39.24 -16.51 -42.50
N VAL A 484 37.96 -16.55 -42.14
CA VAL A 484 37.16 -17.73 -41.95
C VAL A 484 35.96 -17.66 -42.87
N ASP A 485 35.91 -18.49 -43.89
CA ASP A 485 34.76 -18.58 -44.78
C ASP A 485 33.79 -19.64 -44.23
N CYS A 486 32.60 -19.23 -43.81
CA CYS A 486 31.57 -20.14 -43.35
C CYS A 486 30.82 -20.73 -44.55
N LEU A 487 30.82 -22.07 -44.64
CA LEU A 487 30.26 -22.86 -45.74
C LEU A 487 29.10 -23.74 -45.24
N GLY A 488 28.14 -23.15 -44.52
CA GLY A 488 27.07 -23.83 -43.86
C GLY A 488 27.52 -24.56 -42.60
N LYS A 489 27.56 -25.89 -42.58
CA LYS A 489 28.08 -26.70 -41.46
C LYS A 489 29.60 -26.82 -41.41
N GLN A 490 30.29 -26.37 -42.45
CA GLN A 490 31.73 -26.41 -42.59
C GLN A 490 32.32 -25.00 -42.58
N ALA A 491 33.63 -24.89 -42.38
CA ALA A 491 34.33 -23.63 -42.52
C ALA A 491 35.64 -23.82 -43.25
N ARG A 492 36.11 -22.77 -43.94
CA ARG A 492 37.40 -22.76 -44.58
C ARG A 492 38.27 -21.70 -43.93
N LEU A 493 39.37 -22.10 -43.37
CA LEU A 493 40.38 -21.22 -42.78
C LEU A 493 41.36 -20.76 -43.83
N VAL A 494 41.65 -19.47 -43.88
CA VAL A 494 42.61 -18.84 -44.74
C VAL A 494 43.79 -18.37 -43.85
N VAL A 495 44.92 -19.05 -43.94
CA VAL A 495 46.12 -18.78 -43.14
C VAL A 495 47.22 -18.30 -44.05
N GLU A 496 47.88 -17.21 -43.71
CA GLU A 496 49.04 -16.71 -44.39
C GLU A 496 50.30 -17.10 -43.59
N ASP A 497 51.14 -17.90 -44.21
CA ASP A 497 52.38 -18.33 -43.60
C ASP A 497 53.45 -17.18 -43.56
N PRO A 498 54.58 -17.36 -42.89
CA PRO A 498 55.62 -16.33 -42.84
C PRO A 498 56.26 -15.95 -44.19
N GLU A 499 56.08 -16.82 -45.21
CA GLU A 499 56.57 -16.58 -46.60
C GLU A 499 55.49 -15.89 -47.46
N HIS A 500 54.39 -15.36 -46.84
CA HIS A 500 53.25 -14.74 -47.49
C HIS A 500 52.45 -15.66 -48.40
N LYS A 501 52.61 -16.99 -48.24
CA LYS A 501 51.83 -18.00 -48.99
C LYS A 501 50.52 -18.28 -48.27
N VAL A 502 49.43 -18.23 -49.03
CA VAL A 502 48.09 -18.49 -48.50
C VAL A 502 47.78 -20.00 -48.50
N VAL A 503 47.57 -20.56 -47.32
CA VAL A 503 47.18 -21.94 -47.10
C VAL A 503 45.70 -21.97 -46.71
N LYS A 504 44.86 -22.73 -47.43
CA LYS A 504 43.45 -22.87 -47.16
C LYS A 504 43.15 -24.28 -46.61
N LEU A 505 42.54 -24.35 -45.45
CA LEU A 505 42.25 -25.57 -44.72
C LEU A 505 40.74 -25.71 -44.45
N LEU A 506 40.24 -26.93 -44.55
CA LEU A 506 38.82 -27.23 -44.33
C LEU A 506 38.59 -27.65 -42.88
N VAL A 507 37.65 -26.99 -42.24
CA VAL A 507 37.01 -27.41 -40.98
C VAL A 507 35.76 -28.20 -41.35
N VAL A 508 35.77 -29.49 -41.18
CA VAL A 508 34.63 -30.37 -41.53
C VAL A 508 33.52 -30.23 -40.52
N ASP A 509 33.87 -30.24 -39.23
CA ASP A 509 32.93 -30.03 -38.12
C ASP A 509 33.63 -29.16 -37.04
N PRO A 510 33.17 -27.90 -36.88
CA PRO A 510 33.73 -27.01 -35.87
C PRO A 510 33.67 -27.56 -34.43
N ALA A 511 32.70 -28.46 -34.14
CA ALA A 511 32.53 -29.05 -32.82
C ALA A 511 33.58 -30.15 -32.49
N GLN A 512 34.27 -30.67 -33.48
CA GLN A 512 35.26 -31.75 -33.31
C GLN A 512 36.72 -31.28 -33.35
N ILE A 513 36.94 -29.97 -33.48
CA ILE A 513 38.28 -29.40 -33.51
C ILE A 513 38.80 -29.17 -32.10
N VAL A 514 40.05 -29.61 -31.86
CA VAL A 514 40.75 -29.32 -30.62
C VAL A 514 41.36 -27.90 -30.70
N PHE A 515 40.90 -27.03 -29.84
CA PHE A 515 41.49 -25.69 -29.66
C PHE A 515 42.47 -25.71 -28.49
N ILE A 516 43.71 -25.27 -28.76
CA ILE A 516 44.74 -25.15 -27.73
C ILE A 516 45.12 -23.68 -27.59
N GLY A 517 45.19 -23.16 -26.36
CA GLY A 517 45.51 -21.74 -26.10
C GLY A 517 44.34 -20.77 -26.35
N GLY A 518 44.56 -19.47 -26.20
CA GLY A 518 43.62 -18.43 -26.59
C GLY A 518 42.56 -18.01 -25.57
N GLY A 519 42.49 -18.61 -24.38
CA GLY A 519 41.53 -18.25 -23.31
C GLY A 519 40.05 -18.51 -23.69
N GLN A 520 39.10 -18.06 -22.85
CA GLN A 520 37.64 -18.28 -22.96
C GLN A 520 36.95 -17.70 -24.23
N LYS A 521 37.67 -17.13 -25.20
CA LYS A 521 37.10 -16.47 -26.40
C LYS A 521 37.66 -16.95 -27.74
N ALA A 522 38.15 -18.19 -27.84
CA ALA A 522 38.57 -18.74 -29.10
C ALA A 522 37.38 -19.24 -29.94
N THR A 523 36.51 -18.29 -30.39
CA THR A 523 35.46 -18.61 -31.36
C THR A 523 35.92 -18.18 -32.75
N LEU A 524 35.76 -19.05 -33.74
CA LEU A 524 35.98 -18.75 -35.14
C LEU A 524 34.74 -18.03 -35.69
N GLY A 525 34.76 -16.67 -35.67
CA GLY A 525 33.74 -15.88 -36.35
C GLY A 525 33.88 -15.90 -37.85
N CYS A 526 32.78 -15.82 -38.61
CA CYS A 526 32.81 -15.75 -40.06
C CYS A 526 33.37 -14.43 -40.58
N GLY A 527 34.07 -14.42 -41.69
CA GLY A 527 34.60 -13.25 -42.37
C GLY A 527 36.07 -12.97 -42.14
N VAL A 528 36.52 -11.78 -42.49
CA VAL A 528 37.89 -11.33 -42.32
C VAL A 528 38.22 -11.22 -40.82
N GLN A 529 39.30 -11.81 -40.39
CA GLN A 529 39.76 -11.79 -39.00
C GLN A 529 40.84 -10.73 -38.77
N LYS A 530 40.91 -10.19 -37.56
CA LYS A 530 42.15 -9.52 -37.16
C LYS A 530 43.26 -10.57 -37.18
N PRO A 531 44.39 -10.34 -37.88
CA PRO A 531 45.47 -11.34 -38.00
C PRO A 531 45.87 -11.85 -36.62
N ARG A 532 45.74 -13.16 -36.41
CA ARG A 532 46.10 -13.84 -35.16
C ARG A 532 47.11 -14.93 -35.51
N PRO A 533 48.23 -15.02 -34.82
CA PRO A 533 49.17 -16.11 -35.04
C PRO A 533 48.57 -17.42 -34.56
N VAL A 534 48.59 -18.42 -35.45
CA VAL A 534 48.05 -19.74 -35.21
C VAL A 534 49.00 -20.83 -35.71
N THR A 535 49.02 -21.94 -34.99
CA THR A 535 49.61 -23.19 -35.49
C THR A 535 48.45 -24.18 -35.72
N ILE A 536 48.34 -24.67 -36.95
CA ILE A 536 47.25 -25.63 -37.31
C ILE A 536 47.87 -26.95 -37.75
N GLU A 537 47.46 -28.03 -37.08
CA GLU A 537 47.73 -29.37 -37.51
C GLU A 537 46.54 -29.91 -38.31
N TYR A 538 46.82 -30.56 -39.44
CA TYR A 538 45.77 -30.98 -40.36
C TYR A 538 46.14 -32.33 -41.02
N PHE A 539 45.11 -33.03 -41.47
CA PHE A 539 45.24 -34.18 -42.33
C PHE A 539 45.34 -33.72 -43.79
N PRO A 540 46.42 -34.16 -44.56
CA PRO A 540 46.57 -33.77 -45.97
C PRO A 540 45.52 -34.49 -46.85
N LYS A 541 44.32 -33.93 -46.86
CA LYS A 541 43.21 -34.36 -47.71
C LYS A 541 42.73 -33.21 -48.56
N PRO A 542 43.35 -32.99 -49.73
CA PRO A 542 43.02 -31.84 -50.59
C PRO A 542 41.60 -31.95 -51.13
N ASN A 543 40.84 -30.83 -51.07
CA ASN A 543 39.53 -30.73 -51.64
C ASN A 543 39.57 -29.68 -52.78
N THR A 544 39.54 -30.16 -54.00
CA THR A 544 39.62 -29.28 -55.20
C THR A 544 38.42 -28.36 -55.37
N LYS A 545 37.23 -28.77 -54.94
CA LYS A 545 35.99 -27.91 -55.03
C LYS A 545 36.04 -26.76 -54.06
N LEU A 546 36.64 -26.93 -52.91
CA LEU A 546 36.75 -25.89 -51.87
C LEU A 546 38.13 -25.22 -51.85
N ALA A 547 39.02 -25.66 -52.75
CA ALA A 547 40.40 -25.16 -52.87
C ALA A 547 41.15 -25.23 -51.53
N THR A 548 41.02 -26.34 -50.77
CA THR A 548 41.72 -26.58 -49.49
C THR A 548 42.76 -27.67 -49.64
N VAL A 549 43.87 -27.57 -48.87
CA VAL A 549 44.97 -28.51 -48.93
C VAL A 549 44.87 -29.64 -47.90
N GLY A 550 43.94 -29.51 -46.93
CA GLY A 550 43.72 -30.56 -45.93
C GLY A 550 42.58 -30.23 -44.98
N GLU A 551 42.27 -31.18 -44.09
CA GLU A 551 41.21 -31.08 -43.05
C GLU A 551 41.88 -30.77 -41.70
N VAL A 552 41.38 -29.78 -41.01
CA VAL A 552 41.91 -29.31 -39.72
C VAL A 552 41.66 -30.35 -38.63
N ALA A 553 42.67 -30.66 -37.86
CA ALA A 553 42.59 -31.49 -36.67
C ALA A 553 42.71 -30.65 -35.39
N THR A 554 43.68 -29.75 -35.31
CA THR A 554 43.97 -28.96 -34.13
C THR A 554 44.29 -27.54 -34.53
N ILE A 555 43.82 -26.56 -33.75
CA ILE A 555 44.15 -25.14 -33.88
C ILE A 555 44.74 -24.66 -32.55
N GLU A 556 45.99 -24.24 -32.56
CA GLU A 556 46.67 -23.61 -31.42
C GLU A 556 46.78 -22.12 -31.68
N PHE A 557 46.24 -21.32 -30.81
CA PHE A 557 46.42 -19.86 -30.80
C PHE A 557 47.61 -19.47 -29.97
N GLN A 558 48.55 -18.72 -30.55
CA GLN A 558 49.74 -18.20 -29.86
C GLN A 558 49.51 -16.87 -29.17
#